data_f508f45ad89ab3602c113d6641e26505
#
_entry.id   f508f45ad89ab3602c113d6641e26505
#
_cell.length_a   1.000
_cell.length_b   1.000
_cell.length_c   1.000
_cell.angle_alpha   90.00
_cell.angle_beta   90.00
_cell.angle_gamma   90.00
#
_symmetry.space_group_name_H-M   'P 1'
#
loop_
_entity.id
_entity.type
_entity.pdbx_description
1 polymer ?
#
loop_
_entity_poly.entity_id
_entity_poly.type
_entity_poly.pdbx_seq_one_letter_code
_entity_poly.pdbx_strand_id
1 'polypeptide(L)'
;MKMGRLGSLSEVSRLTLGGGGIGQVWGETSRDEAIATLHAAVEAGITVIDSAPMYGACEANIGEAFEGRSPPHLKFTTKCGIGSPRADQVGPGLEASLDASLKAMRLERVDLFFLHSNIHADDFVYVHGNDRRDQMGTSWSLYVNEVIPAFERLKAAGKIGAWGITGIGVPTDVLRAIDHAQRPGVVQVIANLMDSAGALRRYAEPERAREIAVSAKAAGSGVMGIRAVQAGALTLAVDRELRPNSPDNTDYARAKPFRDLCAVWGEDPALVAHRYATHMPNIDTLVLGVKNRLELAQCVAAEAAGPLDAVQMAAIDGLGLAV
;
A
#
# COMPACT_ATOMS: atom_id res chain seq x y z
N MET A 1 14.19 -15.00 0.78
CA MET A 1 13.53 -13.77 0.27
C MET A 1 14.05 -13.45 -1.12
N LYS A 2 13.20 -13.42 -2.13
CA LYS A 2 13.59 -12.99 -3.48
C LYS A 2 13.74 -11.48 -3.53
N MET A 3 14.62 -10.99 -4.39
CA MET A 3 14.84 -9.57 -4.61
C MET A 3 14.24 -9.15 -5.95
N GLY A 4 13.80 -7.91 -6.03
CA GLY A 4 13.25 -7.26 -7.22
C GLY A 4 13.74 -5.83 -7.35
N ARG A 5 13.29 -5.12 -8.38
CA ARG A 5 13.67 -3.71 -8.60
C ARG A 5 12.42 -2.84 -8.52
N LEU A 6 12.43 -1.88 -7.60
CA LEU A 6 11.34 -0.93 -7.40
C LEU A 6 11.70 0.44 -7.98
N GLY A 7 11.34 0.70 -9.21
CA GLY A 7 11.58 1.99 -9.87
C GLY A 7 13.03 2.45 -9.77
N SER A 8 13.23 3.66 -9.24
CA SER A 8 14.54 4.27 -8.97
C SER A 8 15.21 3.76 -7.68
N LEU A 9 14.47 3.12 -6.80
CA LEU A 9 15.04 2.37 -5.68
C LEU A 9 15.63 1.09 -6.24
N SER A 10 16.93 0.88 -6.08
CA SER A 10 17.65 -0.29 -6.58
C SER A 10 16.98 -1.63 -6.19
N GLU A 11 17.65 -2.51 -5.56
CA GLU A 11 17.07 -3.78 -5.10
C GLU A 11 16.19 -3.61 -3.86
N VAL A 12 15.03 -4.29 -3.88
CA VAL A 12 14.12 -4.42 -2.76
C VAL A 12 13.65 -5.87 -2.63
N SER A 13 13.28 -6.29 -1.43
CA SER A 13 12.66 -7.60 -1.21
C SER A 13 11.26 -7.68 -1.87
N ARG A 14 10.87 -8.88 -2.30
CA ARG A 14 9.52 -9.15 -2.84
C ARG A 14 8.39 -8.86 -1.85
N LEU A 15 8.70 -8.85 -0.56
CA LEU A 15 7.79 -8.44 0.49
C LEU A 15 8.28 -7.12 1.12
N THR A 16 7.34 -6.25 1.43
CA THR A 16 7.51 -5.01 2.20
C THR A 16 6.72 -5.12 3.49
N LEU A 17 7.31 -4.80 4.63
CA LEU A 17 6.54 -4.74 5.87
C LEU A 17 5.66 -3.50 5.88
N GLY A 18 4.34 -3.67 5.88
CA GLY A 18 3.37 -2.58 5.96
C GLY A 18 3.07 -2.18 7.40
N GLY A 19 3.08 -0.89 7.64
CA GLY A 19 2.90 -0.31 8.96
C GLY A 19 1.48 -0.37 9.53
N GLY A 20 0.47 -0.63 8.70
CA GLY A 20 -0.91 -0.64 9.15
C GLY A 20 -1.22 -1.70 10.22
N GLY A 21 -0.65 -2.90 10.10
CA GLY A 21 -0.81 -3.97 11.09
C GLY A 21 -0.11 -3.65 12.42
N ILE A 22 1.20 -3.41 12.36
CA ILE A 22 2.00 -3.06 13.55
C ILE A 22 1.64 -1.71 14.17
N GLY A 23 0.87 -0.87 13.46
CA GLY A 23 0.30 0.38 13.94
C GLY A 23 -1.15 0.25 14.45
N GLN A 24 -1.70 -0.96 14.53
CA GLN A 24 -3.04 -1.29 15.06
C GLN A 24 -4.23 -0.82 14.18
N VAL A 25 -4.00 -0.57 12.89
CA VAL A 25 -5.10 -0.26 11.95
C VAL A 25 -5.95 -1.51 11.64
N TRP A 26 -5.32 -2.69 11.66
CA TRP A 26 -5.93 -3.98 11.31
C TRP A 26 -6.19 -4.89 12.51
N GLY A 27 -6.32 -4.35 13.68
CA GLY A 27 -6.53 -5.09 14.91
C GLY A 27 -5.45 -4.80 15.95
N GLU A 28 -5.62 -5.34 17.15
CA GLU A 28 -4.74 -5.08 18.28
C GLU A 28 -3.38 -5.79 18.12
N THR A 29 -2.32 -5.11 18.52
CA THR A 29 -0.99 -5.66 18.77
C THR A 29 -0.34 -4.86 19.91
N SER A 30 0.53 -5.50 20.69
CA SER A 30 1.31 -4.76 21.68
C SER A 30 2.47 -4.01 21.03
N ARG A 31 2.96 -2.98 21.71
CA ARG A 31 4.16 -2.25 21.27
C ARG A 31 5.37 -3.19 21.16
N ASP A 32 5.59 -4.04 22.15
CA ASP A 32 6.71 -4.99 22.16
C ASP A 32 6.63 -5.97 21.00
N GLU A 33 5.43 -6.48 20.68
CA GLU A 33 5.22 -7.36 19.53
C GLU A 33 5.41 -6.63 18.21
N ALA A 34 4.98 -5.38 18.10
CA ALA A 34 5.22 -4.55 16.90
C ALA A 34 6.71 -4.33 16.66
N ILE A 35 7.49 -4.00 17.71
CA ILE A 35 8.96 -3.85 17.64
C ILE A 35 9.63 -5.19 17.30
N ALA A 36 9.22 -6.28 17.94
CA ALA A 36 9.74 -7.61 17.62
C ALA A 36 9.43 -8.03 16.18
N THR A 37 8.26 -7.65 15.65
CA THR A 37 7.88 -7.89 14.25
C THR A 37 8.75 -7.09 13.27
N LEU A 38 9.12 -5.84 13.60
CA LEU A 38 10.06 -5.05 12.81
C LEU A 38 11.44 -5.73 12.71
N HIS A 39 11.99 -6.20 13.84
CA HIS A 39 13.25 -6.93 13.83
C HIS A 39 13.16 -8.25 13.06
N ALA A 40 12.12 -9.04 13.29
CA ALA A 40 11.90 -10.30 12.58
C ALA A 40 11.77 -10.10 11.06
N ALA A 41 11.17 -8.99 10.62
CA ALA A 41 11.10 -8.67 9.19
C ALA A 41 12.48 -8.44 8.57
N VAL A 42 13.34 -7.69 9.26
CA VAL A 42 14.73 -7.46 8.80
C VAL A 42 15.52 -8.79 8.79
N GLU A 43 15.39 -9.60 9.82
CA GLU A 43 16.03 -10.93 9.89
C GLU A 43 15.55 -11.86 8.78
N ALA A 44 14.28 -11.79 8.38
CA ALA A 44 13.72 -12.51 7.25
C ALA A 44 14.18 -11.99 5.87
N GLY A 45 14.96 -10.89 5.83
CA GLY A 45 15.48 -10.29 4.62
C GLY A 45 14.53 -9.30 3.94
N ILE A 46 13.53 -8.77 4.66
CA ILE A 46 12.71 -7.65 4.18
C ILE A 46 13.56 -6.38 4.23
N THR A 47 13.57 -5.63 3.12
CA THR A 47 14.41 -4.44 2.95
C THR A 47 13.63 -3.14 2.86
N VAL A 48 12.29 -3.19 2.93
CA VAL A 48 11.43 -2.01 2.87
C VAL A 48 10.41 -2.06 4.00
N ILE A 49 10.28 -0.96 4.74
CA ILE A 49 9.22 -0.74 5.74
C ILE A 49 8.36 0.42 5.24
N ASP A 50 7.05 0.16 5.03
CA ASP A 50 6.09 1.14 4.55
C ASP A 50 5.24 1.67 5.69
N SER A 51 5.35 2.95 6.00
CA SER A 51 4.63 3.63 7.08
C SER A 51 3.71 4.74 6.58
N ALA A 52 2.98 5.35 7.50
CA ALA A 52 2.24 6.60 7.31
C ALA A 52 1.87 7.19 8.69
N PRO A 53 1.70 8.52 8.82
CA PRO A 53 1.24 9.15 10.05
C PRO A 53 -0.11 8.62 10.54
N MET A 54 -1.00 8.23 9.62
CA MET A 54 -2.31 7.66 9.96
C MET A 54 -2.28 6.18 10.42
N TYR A 55 -1.11 5.55 10.47
CA TYR A 55 -0.97 4.16 10.94
C TYR A 55 -0.67 4.08 12.44
N GLY A 56 -1.38 4.86 13.24
CA GLY A 56 -1.30 4.81 14.71
C GLY A 56 0.12 4.97 15.23
N ALA A 57 0.60 3.99 15.99
CA ALA A 57 1.94 4.01 16.60
C ALA A 57 3.08 3.56 15.68
N CYS A 58 2.81 3.25 14.40
CA CYS A 58 3.81 2.63 13.50
C CYS A 58 5.12 3.40 13.43
N GLU A 59 5.08 4.71 13.15
CA GLU A 59 6.29 5.53 12.99
C GLU A 59 7.10 5.64 14.30
N ALA A 60 6.41 5.75 15.44
CA ALA A 60 7.07 5.73 16.74
C ALA A 60 7.71 4.37 17.05
N ASN A 61 7.04 3.27 16.70
CA ASN A 61 7.58 1.91 16.86
C ASN A 61 8.84 1.71 15.99
N ILE A 62 8.87 2.24 14.75
CA ILE A 62 10.06 2.24 13.89
C ILE A 62 11.20 3.00 14.56
N GLY A 63 10.93 4.22 15.04
CA GLY A 63 11.92 5.06 15.71
C GLY A 63 12.53 4.41 16.94
N GLU A 64 11.76 3.61 17.68
CA GLU A 64 12.24 2.86 18.83
C GLU A 64 12.98 1.59 18.43
N ALA A 65 12.44 0.80 17.51
CA ALA A 65 13.06 -0.45 17.07
C ALA A 65 14.50 -0.25 16.56
N PHE A 66 14.77 0.85 15.88
CA PHE A 66 16.07 1.09 15.27
C PHE A 66 16.90 2.18 15.95
N GLU A 67 16.33 2.94 16.89
CA GLU A 67 17.02 4.01 17.64
C GLU A 67 17.85 4.98 16.77
N GLY A 68 17.39 5.28 15.55
CA GLY A 68 18.10 6.08 14.55
C GLY A 68 19.30 5.37 13.90
N ARG A 69 19.52 4.08 14.16
CA ARG A 69 20.62 3.25 13.65
C ARG A 69 20.12 2.12 12.75
N SER A 70 19.28 2.44 11.80
CA SER A 70 18.72 1.44 10.87
C SER A 70 19.83 0.77 10.03
N PRO A 71 19.66 -0.54 9.71
CA PRO A 71 20.59 -1.22 8.80
C PRO A 71 20.70 -0.47 7.45
N PRO A 72 21.88 -0.33 6.86
CA PRO A 72 22.10 0.48 5.64
C PRO A 72 21.29 0.02 4.41
N HIS A 73 20.90 -1.26 4.37
CA HIS A 73 20.12 -1.83 3.28
C HIS A 73 18.60 -1.64 3.47
N LEU A 74 18.18 -1.20 4.67
CA LEU A 74 16.77 -1.00 4.98
C LEU A 74 16.30 0.36 4.45
N LYS A 75 15.17 0.35 3.75
CA LYS A 75 14.51 1.52 3.17
C LYS A 75 13.23 1.83 3.91
N PHE A 76 12.97 3.10 4.11
CA PHE A 76 11.76 3.56 4.79
C PHE A 76 10.91 4.38 3.85
N THR A 77 9.61 4.16 3.93
CA THR A 77 8.64 5.01 3.25
C THR A 77 7.67 5.62 4.25
N THR A 78 7.17 6.81 3.94
CA THR A 78 6.02 7.39 4.64
C THR A 78 5.12 8.13 3.65
N LYS A 79 4.00 8.68 4.12
CA LYS A 79 2.96 9.24 3.27
C LYS A 79 2.38 10.51 3.88
N CYS A 80 1.77 11.34 3.04
CA CYS A 80 0.98 12.48 3.49
C CYS A 80 -0.36 12.51 2.77
N GLY A 81 -1.46 12.51 3.54
CA GLY A 81 -2.80 12.80 3.05
C GLY A 81 -3.07 14.29 3.13
N ILE A 82 -2.54 15.07 2.19
CA ILE A 82 -2.64 16.54 2.22
C ILE A 82 -4.07 17.04 1.93
N GLY A 83 -4.89 16.25 1.24
CA GLY A 83 -6.21 16.70 0.79
C GLY A 83 -6.14 17.77 -0.28
N SER A 84 -7.13 18.69 -0.28
CA SER A 84 -7.22 19.84 -1.17
C SER A 84 -7.26 21.16 -0.36
N PRO A 85 -6.16 21.53 0.33
CA PRO A 85 -6.08 22.83 1.01
C PRO A 85 -5.89 23.97 0.00
N ARG A 86 -5.74 25.19 0.48
CA ARG A 86 -5.33 26.32 -0.39
C ARG A 86 -3.94 26.02 -0.99
N ALA A 87 -3.70 26.49 -2.22
CA ALA A 87 -2.46 26.24 -2.95
C ALA A 87 -1.19 26.60 -2.14
N ASP A 88 -1.19 27.75 -1.48
CA ASP A 88 -0.09 28.24 -0.64
C ASP A 88 0.18 27.38 0.61
N GLN A 89 -0.71 26.47 0.98
CA GLN A 89 -0.59 25.57 2.13
C GLN A 89 -0.09 24.17 1.77
N VAL A 90 -0.11 23.79 0.49
CA VAL A 90 0.28 22.42 0.06
C VAL A 90 1.74 22.13 0.38
N GLY A 91 2.65 22.97 -0.09
CA GLY A 91 4.09 22.79 0.15
C GLY A 91 4.45 22.76 1.63
N PRO A 92 4.08 23.77 2.43
CA PRO A 92 4.30 23.78 3.87
C PRO A 92 3.66 22.59 4.60
N GLY A 93 2.46 22.15 4.17
CA GLY A 93 1.77 21.00 4.76
C GLY A 93 2.49 19.68 4.51
N LEU A 94 2.98 19.46 3.29
CA LEU A 94 3.79 18.27 2.95
C LEU A 94 5.09 18.25 3.73
N GLU A 95 5.79 19.39 3.84
CA GLU A 95 7.03 19.50 4.59
C GLU A 95 6.82 19.25 6.09
N ALA A 96 5.82 19.87 6.68
CA ALA A 96 5.50 19.68 8.11
C ALA A 96 5.11 18.22 8.42
N SER A 97 4.35 17.57 7.53
CA SER A 97 4.01 16.14 7.67
C SER A 97 5.26 15.26 7.60
N LEU A 98 6.15 15.50 6.64
CA LEU A 98 7.40 14.76 6.52
C LEU A 98 8.29 14.97 7.75
N ASP A 99 8.48 16.20 8.20
CA ASP A 99 9.32 16.51 9.37
C ASP A 99 8.78 15.84 10.65
N ALA A 100 7.45 15.78 10.82
CA ALA A 100 6.82 15.04 11.91
C ALA A 100 7.09 13.53 11.83
N SER A 101 6.97 12.94 10.63
CA SER A 101 7.29 11.53 10.38
C SER A 101 8.76 11.21 10.63
N LEU A 102 9.67 12.03 10.12
CA LEU A 102 11.11 11.88 10.34
C LEU A 102 11.47 11.92 11.83
N LYS A 103 10.87 12.86 12.56
CA LYS A 103 11.04 12.96 14.01
C LYS A 103 10.51 11.71 14.74
N ALA A 104 9.34 11.22 14.38
CA ALA A 104 8.74 10.03 14.99
C ALA A 104 9.58 8.78 14.74
N MET A 105 10.04 8.59 13.50
CA MET A 105 10.89 7.47 13.11
C MET A 105 12.37 7.64 13.51
N ARG A 106 12.78 8.80 14.03
CA ARG A 106 14.18 9.15 14.36
C ARG A 106 15.11 9.02 13.15
N LEU A 107 14.64 9.45 11.99
CA LEU A 107 15.38 9.43 10.71
C LEU A 107 15.65 10.84 10.22
N GLU A 108 16.71 11.01 9.44
CA GLU A 108 17.04 12.27 8.77
C GLU A 108 16.39 12.41 7.39
N ARG A 109 16.06 11.26 6.76
CA ARG A 109 15.43 11.17 5.45
C ARG A 109 14.62 9.88 5.32
N VAL A 110 13.71 9.84 4.33
CA VAL A 110 13.08 8.60 3.86
C VAL A 110 13.45 8.30 2.41
N ASP A 111 13.37 7.03 2.02
CA ASP A 111 13.66 6.62 0.64
C ASP A 111 12.49 6.98 -0.29
N LEU A 112 11.25 6.86 0.19
CA LEU A 112 10.05 7.21 -0.57
C LEU A 112 9.08 8.01 0.29
N PHE A 113 8.52 9.06 -0.31
CA PHE A 113 7.43 9.84 0.27
C PHE A 113 6.23 9.83 -0.67
N PHE A 114 5.07 9.37 -0.19
CA PHE A 114 3.88 9.21 -1.01
C PHE A 114 2.84 10.30 -0.77
N LEU A 115 2.16 10.72 -1.85
CA LEU A 115 0.86 11.34 -1.72
C LEU A 115 -0.15 10.26 -1.32
N HIS A 116 -0.76 10.42 -0.14
CA HIS A 116 -1.76 9.47 0.40
C HIS A 116 -3.20 9.87 0.07
N SER A 117 -3.40 11.11 -0.38
CA SER A 117 -4.70 11.59 -0.87
C SER A 117 -5.02 10.98 -2.23
N ASN A 118 -6.30 10.71 -2.48
CA ASN A 118 -6.77 10.28 -3.79
C ASN A 118 -6.70 11.42 -4.80
N ILE A 119 -6.06 11.21 -5.95
CA ILE A 119 -6.06 12.21 -7.03
C ILE A 119 -7.41 12.14 -7.76
N HIS A 120 -8.00 13.29 -8.05
CA HIS A 120 -9.26 13.41 -8.78
C HIS A 120 -9.30 14.67 -9.64
N ALA A 121 -10.13 14.71 -10.69
CA ALA A 121 -10.39 15.90 -11.47
C ALA A 121 -10.94 17.05 -10.60
N ASP A 122 -10.73 18.30 -11.00
CA ASP A 122 -11.08 19.47 -10.17
C ASP A 122 -12.59 19.56 -9.85
N ASP A 123 -13.43 19.10 -10.76
CA ASP A 123 -14.89 19.06 -10.65
C ASP A 123 -15.45 17.70 -10.20
N PHE A 124 -14.59 16.76 -9.80
CA PHE A 124 -14.99 15.40 -9.44
C PHE A 124 -15.86 15.38 -8.17
N VAL A 125 -16.91 14.55 -8.19
CA VAL A 125 -17.82 14.34 -7.07
C VAL A 125 -17.72 12.87 -6.63
N TYR A 126 -17.43 12.65 -5.35
CA TYR A 126 -17.41 11.31 -4.79
C TYR A 126 -18.82 10.70 -4.74
N VAL A 127 -18.94 9.43 -5.08
CA VAL A 127 -20.21 8.69 -5.02
C VAL A 127 -20.72 8.52 -3.58
N HIS A 128 -19.83 8.61 -2.59
CA HIS A 128 -20.16 8.66 -1.15
C HIS A 128 -19.08 9.40 -0.39
N GLY A 129 -19.44 10.07 0.72
CA GLY A 129 -18.54 10.86 1.55
C GLY A 129 -17.99 12.09 0.84
N ASN A 130 -18.77 12.70 -0.07
CA ASN A 130 -18.34 13.87 -0.82
C ASN A 130 -18.14 15.12 0.07
N ASP A 131 -18.78 15.18 1.22
CA ASP A 131 -18.56 16.16 2.28
C ASP A 131 -17.11 16.15 2.83
N ARG A 132 -16.41 15.03 2.64
CA ARG A 132 -15.01 14.83 3.05
C ARG A 132 -14.04 14.81 1.87
N ARG A 133 -14.49 15.11 0.65
CA ARG A 133 -13.67 15.06 -0.56
C ARG A 133 -12.38 15.84 -0.39
N ASP A 134 -12.45 17.08 0.05
CA ASP A 134 -11.29 17.96 0.18
C ASP A 134 -10.33 17.58 1.33
N GLN A 135 -10.77 16.72 2.26
CA GLN A 135 -9.90 16.13 3.28
C GLN A 135 -9.19 14.86 2.76
N MET A 136 -9.82 14.10 1.87
CA MET A 136 -9.37 12.76 1.46
C MET A 136 -8.75 12.75 0.07
N GLY A 137 -9.07 13.73 -0.76
CA GLY A 137 -8.63 13.81 -2.13
C GLY A 137 -7.88 15.10 -2.44
N THR A 138 -6.96 15.03 -3.40
CA THR A 138 -6.21 16.16 -3.93
C THR A 138 -6.67 16.38 -5.36
N SER A 139 -7.15 17.59 -5.64
CA SER A 139 -7.60 17.98 -6.98
C SER A 139 -6.45 17.97 -7.97
N TRP A 140 -6.76 17.72 -9.25
CA TRP A 140 -5.75 17.65 -10.31
C TRP A 140 -4.88 18.89 -10.39
N SER A 141 -5.50 20.07 -10.33
CA SER A 141 -4.78 21.35 -10.38
C SER A 141 -3.79 21.50 -9.22
N LEU A 142 -4.18 21.14 -7.99
CA LEU A 142 -3.28 21.16 -6.83
C LEU A 142 -2.17 20.10 -6.97
N TYR A 143 -2.50 18.90 -7.46
CA TYR A 143 -1.52 17.85 -7.69
C TYR A 143 -0.40 18.31 -8.61
N VAL A 144 -0.76 18.87 -9.78
CA VAL A 144 0.22 19.28 -10.80
C VAL A 144 0.98 20.54 -10.39
N ASN A 145 0.26 21.56 -9.90
CA ASN A 145 0.86 22.87 -9.70
C ASN A 145 1.56 23.04 -8.35
N GLU A 146 1.20 22.24 -7.34
CA GLU A 146 1.70 22.41 -5.98
C GLU A 146 2.36 21.15 -5.41
N VAL A 147 1.72 19.95 -5.50
CA VAL A 147 2.23 18.74 -4.90
C VAL A 147 3.50 18.28 -5.61
N ILE A 148 3.49 18.14 -6.94
CA ILE A 148 4.68 17.72 -7.71
C ILE A 148 5.86 18.67 -7.45
N PRO A 149 5.73 20.01 -7.58
CA PRO A 149 6.82 20.93 -7.26
C PRO A 149 7.32 20.82 -5.82
N ALA A 150 6.43 20.58 -4.84
CA ALA A 150 6.83 20.41 -3.45
C ALA A 150 7.65 19.12 -3.26
N PHE A 151 7.23 18.01 -3.85
CA PHE A 151 7.99 16.76 -3.80
C PHE A 151 9.37 16.88 -4.46
N GLU A 152 9.47 17.56 -5.60
CA GLU A 152 10.76 17.79 -6.26
C GLU A 152 11.67 18.69 -5.41
N ARG A 153 11.14 19.69 -4.70
CA ARG A 153 11.93 20.48 -3.72
C ARG A 153 12.43 19.63 -2.56
N LEU A 154 11.59 18.78 -1.97
CA LEU A 154 11.99 17.88 -0.89
C LEU A 154 13.07 16.88 -1.33
N LYS A 155 12.95 16.37 -2.56
CA LYS A 155 13.95 15.50 -3.18
C LYS A 155 15.27 16.25 -3.42
N ALA A 156 15.24 17.45 -3.98
CA ALA A 156 16.42 18.29 -4.18
C ALA A 156 17.11 18.67 -2.86
N ALA A 157 16.32 18.84 -1.78
CA ALA A 157 16.83 19.08 -0.42
C ALA A 157 17.40 17.81 0.24
N GLY A 158 17.29 16.63 -0.38
CA GLY A 158 17.79 15.36 0.15
C GLY A 158 16.92 14.77 1.28
N LYS A 159 15.78 15.37 1.63
CA LYS A 159 14.85 14.86 2.65
C LYS A 159 14.16 13.57 2.23
N ILE A 160 13.97 13.37 0.92
CA ILE A 160 13.41 12.15 0.34
C ILE A 160 14.29 11.64 -0.81
N GLY A 161 14.31 10.33 -1.05
CA GLY A 161 15.03 9.74 -2.18
C GLY A 161 14.23 9.83 -3.47
N ALA A 162 12.95 9.52 -3.40
CA ALA A 162 11.99 9.63 -4.48
C ALA A 162 10.59 9.90 -3.91
N TRP A 163 9.64 10.19 -4.79
CA TRP A 163 8.23 10.33 -4.40
C TRP A 163 7.32 9.40 -5.21
N GLY A 164 6.15 9.15 -4.67
CA GLY A 164 5.15 8.27 -5.26
C GLY A 164 3.72 8.71 -4.97
N ILE A 165 2.77 7.92 -5.46
CA ILE A 165 1.35 8.09 -5.20
C ILE A 165 0.72 6.77 -4.72
N THR A 166 -0.34 6.87 -3.93
CA THR A 166 -1.22 5.73 -3.68
C THR A 166 -2.24 5.67 -4.83
N GLY A 167 -2.09 4.68 -5.71
CA GLY A 167 -2.92 4.52 -6.91
C GLY A 167 -4.29 3.90 -6.62
N ILE A 168 -4.95 4.36 -5.55
CA ILE A 168 -6.30 3.95 -5.10
C ILE A 168 -7.35 5.05 -5.31
N GLY A 169 -6.97 6.16 -5.93
CA GLY A 169 -7.86 7.23 -6.34
C GLY A 169 -8.68 6.88 -7.57
N VAL A 170 -9.25 7.90 -8.21
CA VAL A 170 -10.03 7.76 -9.45
C VAL A 170 -9.13 7.16 -10.54
N PRO A 171 -9.43 5.97 -11.08
CA PRO A 171 -8.51 5.26 -11.98
C PRO A 171 -8.05 6.10 -13.19
N THR A 172 -8.97 6.85 -13.80
CA THR A 172 -8.63 7.75 -14.92
C THR A 172 -7.61 8.82 -14.52
N ASP A 173 -7.75 9.42 -13.33
CA ASP A 173 -6.81 10.44 -12.86
C ASP A 173 -5.49 9.85 -12.37
N VAL A 174 -5.50 8.63 -11.81
CA VAL A 174 -4.27 7.89 -11.47
C VAL A 174 -3.46 7.58 -12.73
N LEU A 175 -4.11 7.10 -13.79
CA LEU A 175 -3.46 6.83 -15.09
C LEU A 175 -2.92 8.12 -15.70
N ARG A 176 -3.67 9.22 -15.62
CA ARG A 176 -3.22 10.55 -16.05
C ARG A 176 -1.98 11.03 -15.28
N ALA A 177 -1.90 10.74 -13.97
CA ALA A 177 -0.72 11.07 -13.16
C ALA A 177 0.51 10.24 -13.56
N ILE A 178 0.32 8.97 -13.92
CA ILE A 178 1.38 8.08 -14.42
C ILE A 178 1.89 8.54 -15.79
N ASP A 179 1.02 9.04 -16.66
CA ASP A 179 1.37 9.55 -18.01
C ASP A 179 1.94 10.99 -17.98
N HIS A 180 1.88 11.67 -16.85
CA HIS A 180 2.40 13.02 -16.71
C HIS A 180 3.91 13.10 -16.94
N ALA A 181 4.42 14.21 -17.49
CA ALA A 181 5.86 14.39 -17.76
C ALA A 181 6.72 14.27 -16.48
N GLN A 182 6.25 14.86 -15.37
CA GLN A 182 6.79 14.64 -14.02
C GLN A 182 5.92 13.59 -13.33
N ARG A 183 6.27 12.33 -13.50
CA ARG A 183 5.50 11.17 -13.03
C ARG A 183 6.02 10.63 -11.70
N PRO A 184 5.18 9.92 -10.92
CA PRO A 184 5.63 9.29 -9.69
C PRO A 184 6.70 8.23 -9.97
N GLY A 185 7.75 8.19 -9.15
CA GLY A 185 8.78 7.15 -9.23
C GLY A 185 8.27 5.78 -8.76
N VAL A 186 7.24 5.75 -7.90
CA VAL A 186 6.59 4.53 -7.39
C VAL A 186 5.09 4.75 -7.26
N VAL A 187 4.31 3.71 -7.58
CA VAL A 187 2.85 3.69 -7.41
C VAL A 187 2.45 2.52 -6.52
N GLN A 188 1.67 2.76 -5.48
CA GLN A 188 1.00 1.69 -4.74
C GLN A 188 -0.29 1.31 -5.46
N VAL A 189 -0.51 0.01 -5.71
CA VAL A 189 -1.63 -0.49 -6.52
C VAL A 189 -2.33 -1.63 -5.81
N ILE A 190 -3.65 -1.70 -5.91
CA ILE A 190 -4.42 -2.86 -5.43
C ILE A 190 -3.87 -4.13 -6.10
N ALA A 191 -3.49 -5.12 -5.29
CA ALA A 191 -2.95 -6.39 -5.74
C ALA A 191 -3.63 -7.54 -4.99
N ASN A 192 -4.77 -7.96 -5.49
CA ASN A 192 -5.50 -9.14 -5.00
C ASN A 192 -6.34 -9.77 -6.10
N LEU A 193 -6.80 -10.99 -5.87
CA LEU A 193 -7.58 -11.76 -6.86
C LEU A 193 -8.99 -11.18 -7.14
N MET A 194 -9.45 -10.21 -6.36
CA MET A 194 -10.74 -9.55 -6.55
C MET A 194 -10.62 -8.23 -7.32
N ASP A 195 -9.41 -7.71 -7.52
CA ASP A 195 -9.11 -6.36 -8.04
C ASP A 195 -9.87 -5.23 -7.32
N SER A 196 -10.42 -5.49 -6.14
CA SER A 196 -11.29 -4.58 -5.41
C SER A 196 -10.53 -3.65 -4.46
N ALA A 197 -10.88 -2.37 -4.47
CA ALA A 197 -10.44 -1.39 -3.49
C ALA A 197 -11.31 -1.38 -2.22
N GLY A 198 -12.46 -2.09 -2.21
CA GLY A 198 -13.37 -2.15 -1.07
C GLY A 198 -13.82 -0.76 -0.62
N ALA A 199 -13.75 -0.49 0.68
CA ALA A 199 -14.17 0.77 1.28
C ALA A 199 -13.36 2.00 0.82
N LEU A 200 -12.25 1.82 0.12
CA LEU A 200 -11.45 2.92 -0.44
C LEU A 200 -12.02 3.46 -1.74
N ARG A 201 -12.88 2.70 -2.43
CA ARG A 201 -13.52 3.12 -3.67
C ARG A 201 -14.55 4.22 -3.42
N ARG A 202 -14.35 5.39 -4.03
CA ARG A 202 -15.22 6.57 -3.93
C ARG A 202 -15.69 7.09 -5.29
N TYR A 203 -15.54 6.30 -6.32
CA TYR A 203 -15.83 6.62 -7.73
C TYR A 203 -16.73 5.56 -8.36
N ALA A 204 -17.45 5.94 -9.41
CA ALA A 204 -18.39 5.06 -10.11
C ALA A 204 -17.75 4.25 -11.24
N GLU A 205 -16.65 4.76 -11.83
CA GLU A 205 -15.97 4.06 -12.91
C GLU A 205 -15.43 2.67 -12.47
N PRO A 206 -15.23 1.73 -13.41
CA PRO A 206 -14.69 0.41 -13.09
C PRO A 206 -13.32 0.47 -12.42
N GLU A 207 -13.04 -0.49 -11.57
CA GLU A 207 -11.68 -0.71 -11.05
C GLU A 207 -10.71 -1.03 -12.20
N ARG A 208 -9.52 -0.45 -12.17
CA ARG A 208 -8.50 -0.61 -13.21
C ARG A 208 -7.12 -0.92 -12.62
N ALA A 209 -7.08 -1.63 -11.50
CA ALA A 209 -5.86 -1.89 -10.75
C ALA A 209 -4.75 -2.53 -11.59
N ARG A 210 -5.09 -3.54 -12.40
CA ARG A 210 -4.11 -4.22 -13.28
C ARG A 210 -3.59 -3.30 -14.38
N GLU A 211 -4.46 -2.47 -14.94
CA GLU A 211 -4.06 -1.48 -15.96
C GLU A 211 -3.14 -0.40 -15.37
N ILE A 212 -3.43 0.07 -14.16
CA ILE A 212 -2.57 1.00 -13.42
C ILE A 212 -1.18 0.37 -13.21
N ALA A 213 -1.10 -0.91 -12.81
CA ALA A 213 0.17 -1.60 -12.65
C ALA A 213 0.95 -1.71 -13.97
N VAL A 214 0.28 -2.10 -15.08
CA VAL A 214 0.89 -2.17 -16.43
C VAL A 214 1.41 -0.80 -16.86
N SER A 215 0.57 0.25 -16.72
CA SER A 215 0.93 1.62 -17.14
C SER A 215 2.10 2.16 -16.32
N ALA A 216 2.11 1.94 -14.99
CA ALA A 216 3.21 2.35 -14.13
C ALA A 216 4.53 1.69 -14.54
N LYS A 217 4.52 0.38 -14.82
CA LYS A 217 5.72 -0.34 -15.30
C LYS A 217 6.19 0.16 -16.65
N ALA A 218 5.27 0.38 -17.60
CA ALA A 218 5.59 0.92 -18.92
C ALA A 218 6.19 2.33 -18.84
N ALA A 219 5.74 3.14 -17.88
CA ALA A 219 6.27 4.47 -17.59
C ALA A 219 7.62 4.46 -16.85
N GLY A 220 8.12 3.29 -16.41
CA GLY A 220 9.37 3.14 -15.64
C GLY A 220 9.20 3.35 -14.13
N SER A 221 7.98 3.49 -13.63
CA SER A 221 7.69 3.57 -12.19
C SER A 221 7.79 2.19 -11.53
N GLY A 222 8.19 2.16 -10.26
CA GLY A 222 8.07 0.96 -9.43
C GLY A 222 6.62 0.74 -8.99
N VAL A 223 6.25 -0.52 -8.74
CA VAL A 223 4.89 -0.87 -8.31
C VAL A 223 4.91 -1.65 -7.00
N MET A 224 4.26 -1.10 -5.98
CA MET A 224 4.04 -1.77 -4.69
C MET A 224 2.61 -2.28 -4.63
N GLY A 225 2.43 -3.59 -4.59
CA GLY A 225 1.11 -4.19 -4.39
C GLY A 225 0.61 -3.99 -2.95
N ILE A 226 -0.63 -3.60 -2.79
CA ILE A 226 -1.29 -3.43 -1.50
C ILE A 226 -2.59 -4.24 -1.43
N ARG A 227 -3.11 -4.43 -0.21
CA ARG A 227 -4.40 -5.12 0.04
C ARG A 227 -4.45 -6.59 -0.44
N ALA A 228 -3.35 -7.34 -0.30
CA ALA A 228 -3.26 -8.75 -0.73
C ALA A 228 -4.43 -9.62 -0.27
N VAL A 229 -4.89 -9.44 0.97
CA VAL A 229 -6.03 -10.17 1.54
C VAL A 229 -7.33 -9.34 1.56
N GLN A 230 -7.40 -8.25 0.80
CA GLN A 230 -8.56 -7.37 0.65
C GLN A 230 -9.23 -7.03 2.00
N ALA A 231 -8.45 -6.39 2.89
CA ALA A 231 -8.91 -6.01 4.24
C ALA A 231 -9.56 -7.17 5.03
N GLY A 232 -9.07 -8.40 4.83
CA GLY A 232 -9.57 -9.60 5.48
C GLY A 232 -10.65 -10.36 4.69
N ALA A 233 -11.13 -9.86 3.55
CA ALA A 233 -12.13 -10.56 2.76
C ALA A 233 -11.66 -11.94 2.27
N LEU A 234 -10.37 -12.10 2.02
CA LEU A 234 -9.73 -13.33 1.55
C LEU A 234 -9.12 -14.18 2.68
N THR A 235 -9.57 -13.98 3.93
CA THR A 235 -9.11 -14.77 5.10
C THR A 235 -10.25 -15.59 5.69
N LEU A 236 -9.95 -16.55 6.55
CA LEU A 236 -10.96 -17.39 7.21
C LEU A 236 -11.91 -16.57 8.10
N ALA A 237 -11.40 -15.56 8.79
CA ALA A 237 -12.16 -14.68 9.65
C ALA A 237 -11.62 -13.26 9.58
N VAL A 238 -12.50 -12.29 9.72
CA VAL A 238 -12.11 -10.88 9.87
C VAL A 238 -11.95 -10.60 11.37
N ASP A 239 -10.84 -10.04 11.76
CA ASP A 239 -10.45 -9.77 13.16
C ASP A 239 -10.98 -8.44 13.71
N ARG A 240 -11.89 -7.81 12.99
CA ARG A 240 -12.61 -6.59 13.38
C ARG A 240 -14.08 -6.66 12.98
N GLU A 241 -14.91 -5.86 13.62
CA GLU A 241 -16.28 -5.73 13.24
C GLU A 241 -16.42 -5.01 11.89
N LEU A 242 -17.02 -5.67 10.89
CA LEU A 242 -17.38 -5.07 9.62
C LEU A 242 -18.77 -4.43 9.72
N ARG A 243 -18.88 -3.17 9.34
CA ARG A 243 -20.18 -2.49 9.29
C ARG A 243 -21.10 -3.21 8.29
N PRO A 244 -22.36 -3.50 8.67
CA PRO A 244 -23.32 -4.04 7.72
C PRO A 244 -23.40 -3.21 6.43
N ASN A 245 -23.48 -3.87 5.28
CA ASN A 245 -23.53 -3.24 3.95
C ASN A 245 -22.32 -2.36 3.58
N SER A 246 -21.22 -2.42 4.33
CA SER A 246 -19.98 -1.78 3.89
C SER A 246 -19.38 -2.52 2.69
N PRO A 247 -18.59 -1.83 1.82
CA PRO A 247 -17.92 -2.49 0.71
C PRO A 247 -17.01 -3.65 1.15
N ASP A 248 -16.30 -3.50 2.29
CA ASP A 248 -15.46 -4.58 2.83
C ASP A 248 -16.30 -5.80 3.28
N ASN A 249 -17.52 -5.58 3.86
CA ASN A 249 -18.43 -6.67 4.20
C ASN A 249 -18.99 -7.34 2.94
N THR A 250 -19.29 -6.57 1.90
CA THR A 250 -19.71 -7.09 0.59
C THR A 250 -18.60 -7.96 -0.02
N ASP A 251 -17.36 -7.50 0.02
CA ASP A 251 -16.21 -8.26 -0.49
C ASP A 251 -16.00 -9.54 0.32
N TYR A 252 -16.16 -9.49 1.65
CA TYR A 252 -16.07 -10.70 2.49
C TYR A 252 -17.12 -11.74 2.07
N ALA A 253 -18.35 -11.33 1.83
CA ALA A 253 -19.40 -12.23 1.35
C ALA A 253 -19.09 -12.78 -0.07
N ARG A 254 -18.65 -11.93 -1.00
CA ARG A 254 -18.27 -12.32 -2.37
C ARG A 254 -17.11 -13.31 -2.41
N ALA A 255 -16.15 -13.18 -1.50
CA ALA A 255 -14.99 -14.03 -1.44
C ALA A 255 -15.25 -15.43 -0.85
N LYS A 256 -16.50 -15.75 -0.44
CA LYS A 256 -16.81 -17.08 0.09
C LYS A 256 -16.42 -18.23 -0.84
N PRO A 257 -16.70 -18.22 -2.17
CA PRO A 257 -16.27 -19.29 -3.07
C PRO A 257 -14.75 -19.53 -3.08
N PHE A 258 -13.94 -18.48 -2.92
CA PHE A 258 -12.50 -18.61 -2.81
C PHE A 258 -12.09 -19.31 -1.49
N ARG A 259 -12.69 -18.94 -0.37
CA ARG A 259 -12.43 -19.62 0.91
C ARG A 259 -12.85 -21.09 0.89
N ASP A 260 -14.00 -21.40 0.27
CA ASP A 260 -14.48 -22.77 0.09
C ASP A 260 -13.50 -23.58 -0.79
N LEU A 261 -12.96 -22.98 -1.86
CA LEU A 261 -11.95 -23.61 -2.72
C LEU A 261 -10.65 -23.91 -1.97
N CYS A 262 -10.15 -22.97 -1.15
CA CYS A 262 -8.99 -23.18 -0.29
C CYS A 262 -9.22 -24.30 0.71
N ALA A 263 -10.43 -24.39 1.29
CA ALA A 263 -10.79 -25.49 2.20
C ALA A 263 -10.73 -26.86 1.50
N VAL A 264 -11.15 -26.97 0.23
CA VAL A 264 -11.04 -28.19 -0.57
C VAL A 264 -9.56 -28.57 -0.78
N TRP A 265 -8.67 -27.58 -0.94
CA TRP A 265 -7.22 -27.82 -1.07
C TRP A 265 -6.53 -28.11 0.27
N GLY A 266 -7.20 -27.85 1.40
CA GLY A 266 -6.60 -27.94 2.72
C GLY A 266 -5.58 -26.82 2.98
N GLU A 267 -5.70 -25.68 2.27
CA GLU A 267 -4.81 -24.52 2.37
C GLU A 267 -5.48 -23.35 3.10
N ASP A 268 -4.67 -22.56 3.81
CA ASP A 268 -5.16 -21.29 4.40
C ASP A 268 -5.40 -20.25 3.29
N PRO A 269 -6.61 -19.70 3.17
CA PRO A 269 -6.93 -18.71 2.13
C PRO A 269 -6.06 -17.44 2.19
N ALA A 270 -5.63 -17.00 3.39
CA ALA A 270 -4.72 -15.85 3.50
C ALA A 270 -3.39 -16.12 2.81
N LEU A 271 -2.83 -17.34 2.99
CA LEU A 271 -1.55 -17.72 2.37
C LEU A 271 -1.69 -17.87 0.85
N VAL A 272 -2.79 -18.47 0.39
CA VAL A 272 -3.10 -18.56 -1.05
C VAL A 272 -3.24 -17.17 -1.66
N ALA A 273 -3.96 -16.25 -1.00
CA ALA A 273 -4.13 -14.86 -1.45
C ALA A 273 -2.78 -14.12 -1.50
N HIS A 274 -1.90 -14.32 -0.51
CA HIS A 274 -0.55 -13.71 -0.54
C HIS A 274 0.31 -14.28 -1.67
N ARG A 275 0.27 -15.61 -1.91
CA ARG A 275 0.98 -16.23 -3.05
C ARG A 275 0.49 -15.66 -4.37
N TYR A 276 -0.84 -15.54 -4.54
CA TYR A 276 -1.45 -14.92 -5.72
C TYR A 276 -0.95 -13.49 -5.90
N ALA A 277 -1.12 -12.62 -4.89
CA ALA A 277 -0.78 -11.21 -4.95
C ALA A 277 0.73 -10.95 -5.19
N THR A 278 1.59 -11.72 -4.51
CA THR A 278 3.07 -11.61 -4.66
C THR A 278 3.51 -11.93 -6.08
N HIS A 279 2.78 -12.79 -6.80
CA HIS A 279 3.15 -13.24 -8.13
C HIS A 279 2.27 -12.63 -9.24
N MET A 280 1.40 -11.67 -8.91
CA MET A 280 0.69 -10.90 -9.93
C MET A 280 1.69 -10.20 -10.87
N PRO A 281 1.41 -10.17 -12.18
CA PRO A 281 2.24 -9.45 -13.14
C PRO A 281 2.39 -7.97 -12.76
N ASN A 282 3.57 -7.41 -12.98
CA ASN A 282 3.90 -6.00 -12.76
C ASN A 282 3.94 -5.54 -11.29
N ILE A 283 3.87 -6.43 -10.32
CA ILE A 283 4.09 -6.11 -8.90
C ILE A 283 5.57 -6.37 -8.56
N ASP A 284 6.27 -5.34 -8.11
CA ASP A 284 7.69 -5.42 -7.72
C ASP A 284 7.87 -5.92 -6.29
N THR A 285 7.06 -5.42 -5.37
CA THR A 285 7.02 -5.81 -3.95
C THR A 285 5.60 -5.76 -3.43
N LEU A 286 5.26 -6.64 -2.50
CA LEU A 286 3.95 -6.71 -1.87
C LEU A 286 4.00 -6.18 -0.43
N VAL A 287 3.15 -5.20 -0.12
CA VAL A 287 3.05 -4.61 1.22
C VAL A 287 2.15 -5.48 2.09
N LEU A 288 2.72 -5.99 3.17
CA LEU A 288 2.05 -6.88 4.13
C LEU A 288 1.27 -6.07 5.17
N GLY A 289 0.07 -6.55 5.53
CA GLY A 289 -0.75 -5.97 6.60
C GLY A 289 -0.64 -6.72 7.93
N VAL A 290 0.50 -7.35 8.23
CA VAL A 290 0.69 -8.23 9.40
C VAL A 290 0.78 -7.45 10.71
N LYS A 291 0.30 -8.06 11.81
CA LYS A 291 0.25 -7.48 13.16
C LYS A 291 1.31 -8.05 14.10
N ASN A 292 1.84 -9.21 13.78
CA ASN A 292 2.73 -9.97 14.65
C ASN A 292 3.69 -10.86 13.87
N ARG A 293 4.69 -11.43 14.59
CA ARG A 293 5.72 -12.31 14.03
C ARG A 293 5.17 -13.59 13.41
N LEU A 294 4.05 -14.11 13.92
CA LEU A 294 3.45 -15.34 13.39
C LEU A 294 2.88 -15.08 11.99
N GLU A 295 2.08 -14.03 11.82
CA GLU A 295 1.54 -13.64 10.52
C GLU A 295 2.67 -13.29 9.53
N LEU A 296 3.72 -12.61 10.00
CA LEU A 296 4.91 -12.31 9.19
C LEU A 296 5.58 -13.60 8.70
N ALA A 297 5.84 -14.56 9.60
CA ALA A 297 6.47 -15.83 9.25
C ALA A 297 5.65 -16.62 8.23
N GLN A 298 4.32 -16.60 8.34
CA GLN A 298 3.40 -17.19 7.37
C GLN A 298 3.52 -16.55 5.99
N CYS A 299 3.54 -15.20 5.91
CA CYS A 299 3.72 -14.49 4.64
C CYS A 299 5.09 -14.76 4.00
N VAL A 300 6.16 -14.85 4.80
CA VAL A 300 7.51 -15.22 4.33
C VAL A 300 7.52 -16.65 3.79
N ALA A 301 6.84 -17.58 4.48
CA ALA A 301 6.70 -18.96 4.01
C ALA A 301 5.89 -19.04 2.72
N ALA A 302 4.83 -18.23 2.57
CA ALA A 302 4.04 -18.15 1.33
C ALA A 302 4.88 -17.63 0.15
N GLU A 303 5.75 -16.63 0.37
CA GLU A 303 6.69 -16.15 -0.68
C GLU A 303 7.70 -17.24 -1.06
N ALA A 304 8.25 -17.95 -0.07
CA ALA A 304 9.22 -19.02 -0.30
C ALA A 304 8.62 -20.23 -1.03
N ALA A 305 7.33 -20.51 -0.84
CA ALA A 305 6.60 -21.56 -1.56
C ALA A 305 6.46 -21.25 -3.07
N GLY A 306 6.62 -20.00 -3.47
CA GLY A 306 6.56 -19.59 -4.87
C GLY A 306 5.12 -19.40 -5.40
N PRO A 307 4.97 -19.25 -6.74
CA PRO A 307 3.67 -19.00 -7.35
C PRO A 307 2.70 -20.17 -7.13
N LEU A 308 1.43 -19.90 -7.24
CA LEU A 308 0.40 -20.92 -7.39
C LEU A 308 0.65 -21.68 -8.71
N ASP A 309 0.28 -22.95 -8.75
CA ASP A 309 0.37 -23.71 -10.01
C ASP A 309 -0.73 -23.32 -11.00
N ALA A 310 -0.62 -23.81 -12.23
CA ALA A 310 -1.57 -23.46 -13.29
C ALA A 310 -3.01 -23.95 -13.00
N VAL A 311 -3.16 -25.05 -12.27
CA VAL A 311 -4.47 -25.60 -11.90
C VAL A 311 -5.12 -24.72 -10.84
N GLN A 312 -4.35 -24.32 -9.82
CA GLN A 312 -4.80 -23.40 -8.77
C GLN A 312 -5.18 -22.05 -9.37
N MET A 313 -4.35 -21.49 -10.26
CA MET A 313 -4.63 -20.21 -10.93
C MET A 313 -5.91 -20.28 -11.74
N ALA A 314 -6.07 -21.31 -12.59
CA ALA A 314 -7.28 -21.48 -13.39
C ALA A 314 -8.54 -21.65 -12.54
N ALA A 315 -8.45 -22.36 -11.41
CA ALA A 315 -9.57 -22.53 -10.49
C ALA A 315 -9.96 -21.19 -9.81
N ILE A 316 -9.00 -20.36 -9.41
CA ILE A 316 -9.25 -19.02 -8.84
C ILE A 316 -9.87 -18.11 -9.90
N ASP A 317 -9.31 -18.06 -11.11
CA ASP A 317 -9.82 -17.23 -12.20
C ASP A 317 -11.24 -17.66 -12.61
N GLY A 318 -11.52 -18.97 -12.57
CA GLY A 318 -12.85 -19.53 -12.81
C GLY A 318 -13.94 -19.11 -11.81
N LEU A 319 -13.57 -18.56 -10.66
CA LEU A 319 -14.53 -18.03 -9.68
C LEU A 319 -15.16 -16.69 -10.12
N GLY A 320 -14.55 -15.98 -11.09
CA GLY A 320 -15.04 -14.70 -11.60
C GLY A 320 -15.16 -13.60 -10.54
N LEU A 321 -14.24 -13.54 -9.58
CA LEU A 321 -14.25 -12.58 -8.46
C LEU A 321 -13.67 -11.22 -8.81
N ALA A 322 -12.86 -11.10 -9.85
CA ALA A 322 -12.32 -9.81 -10.31
C ALA A 322 -13.46 -8.88 -10.77
N VAL A 323 -13.37 -7.57 -10.46
CA VAL A 323 -14.38 -6.54 -10.78
C VAL A 323 -13.93 -5.64 -11.93
#